data_11e6e73c9db2c92071909c05c5ab3ac3
#
_entry.id   11e6e73c9db2c92071909c05c5ab3ac3
#
_cell.length_a   1.000
_cell.length_b   1.000
_cell.length_c   1.000
_cell.angle_alpha   90.00
_cell.angle_beta   90.00
_cell.angle_gamma   90.00
#
_symmetry.space_group_name_H-M   'P 1'
#
loop_
_entity.id
_entity.type
_entity.pdbx_description
1 polymer ?
#
loop_
_entity_poly.entity_id
_entity_poly.type
_entity_poly.pdbx_seq_one_letter_code
_entity_poly.pdbx_strand_id
1 'polypeptide(L)'
;MPAPLTLSARAQALQPSLTLAIAAKAKQLRSEGRDICSLSAGEPDFDTPPFIRTAAAAALESGHTRYGPAAGEPELRQAIATKLTLENGVPTSSDQVLVTNGGKQALYNLFQVLLGPGDEVLLPSPYWLSYPELAQLAGATVKLLPSDASAGFRLQAEQLDAAITPASKLLILNSPSNPTGMVLGRADLEAIAVVLRRHPHVAVVCDEIYEFLLAPGHSHHSFAAVAPDLADRIFIVNGFAKGWAMTGWRIGWLAGPRAVVAAASALQSQSTSNVCTFAQYGALAAVKGPRDCVIAMAEQFNQRRTLLSEGLQTIAGVTLLAPQGAFYAFPDVSAYGLDSMALCRRLLEEVGLAVVPGVAFGDDRCIRLSCAASPATIVDGLERLERCLASL
;
A
#
# COMPACT_ATOMS: atom_id res chain seq x y z
N MET A 1 43.08 -5.75 -18.90
CA MET A 1 42.20 -5.20 -17.85
C MET A 1 41.18 -6.29 -17.52
N PRO A 2 40.84 -6.55 -16.26
CA PRO A 2 39.78 -7.49 -15.95
C PRO A 2 38.45 -7.02 -16.60
N ALA A 3 37.67 -7.93 -17.12
CA ALA A 3 36.35 -7.62 -17.66
C ALA A 3 35.49 -6.97 -16.57
N PRO A 4 34.73 -5.89 -16.86
CA PRO A 4 33.88 -5.26 -15.87
C PRO A 4 32.80 -6.27 -15.38
N LEU A 5 32.50 -6.22 -14.08
CA LEU A 5 31.41 -7.02 -13.50
C LEU A 5 30.10 -6.66 -14.18
N THR A 6 29.41 -7.68 -14.70
CA THR A 6 28.10 -7.51 -15.33
C THR A 6 27.00 -7.79 -14.32
N LEU A 7 26.07 -6.84 -14.14
CA LEU A 7 24.86 -7.06 -13.33
C LEU A 7 23.93 -8.09 -14.00
N SER A 8 23.15 -8.82 -13.19
CA SER A 8 22.12 -9.70 -13.73
C SER A 8 21.05 -8.90 -14.49
N ALA A 9 20.42 -9.49 -15.50
CA ALA A 9 19.34 -8.87 -16.23
C ALA A 9 18.20 -8.37 -15.33
N ARG A 10 17.91 -9.14 -14.26
CA ARG A 10 16.93 -8.77 -13.23
C ARG A 10 17.32 -7.47 -12.51
N ALA A 11 18.59 -7.31 -12.12
CA ALA A 11 19.05 -6.11 -11.44
C ALA A 11 19.07 -4.88 -12.37
N GLN A 12 19.35 -5.07 -13.65
CA GLN A 12 19.35 -4.00 -14.66
C GLN A 12 17.94 -3.51 -15.00
N ALA A 13 16.92 -4.37 -14.87
CA ALA A 13 15.53 -4.05 -15.18
C ALA A 13 14.84 -3.22 -14.08
N LEU A 14 15.33 -3.28 -12.82
CA LEU A 14 14.70 -2.59 -11.69
C LEU A 14 14.88 -1.08 -11.74
N GLN A 15 13.79 -0.37 -11.51
CA GLN A 15 13.81 1.08 -11.36
C GLN A 15 13.81 1.49 -9.87
N PRO A 16 14.62 2.50 -9.48
CA PRO A 16 14.55 3.07 -8.13
C PRO A 16 13.17 3.61 -7.81
N SER A 17 12.74 3.46 -6.55
CA SER A 17 11.46 3.99 -6.10
C SER A 17 11.41 5.52 -6.20
N LEU A 18 10.57 6.06 -7.08
CA LEU A 18 10.44 7.50 -7.32
C LEU A 18 9.96 8.24 -6.05
N THR A 19 9.06 7.65 -5.26
CA THR A 19 8.63 8.21 -3.97
C THR A 19 9.78 8.38 -2.98
N LEU A 20 10.67 7.37 -2.89
CA LEU A 20 11.85 7.46 -2.01
C LEU A 20 12.86 8.47 -2.52
N ALA A 21 13.05 8.57 -3.84
CA ALA A 21 13.95 9.56 -4.45
C ALA A 21 13.46 11.00 -4.18
N ILE A 22 12.16 11.27 -4.30
CA ILE A 22 11.57 12.59 -4.00
C ILE A 22 11.71 12.92 -2.51
N ALA A 23 11.42 11.97 -1.62
CA ALA A 23 11.56 12.17 -0.18
C ALA A 23 13.04 12.45 0.21
N ALA A 24 13.98 11.72 -0.38
CA ALA A 24 15.41 11.93 -0.17
C ALA A 24 15.85 13.32 -0.68
N LYS A 25 15.38 13.73 -1.86
CA LYS A 25 15.67 15.06 -2.44
C LYS A 25 15.12 16.19 -1.58
N ALA A 26 13.87 16.06 -1.12
CA ALA A 26 13.26 17.03 -0.21
C ALA A 26 14.05 17.16 1.11
N LYS A 27 14.49 16.02 1.68
CA LYS A 27 15.33 16.00 2.88
C LYS A 27 16.69 16.66 2.65
N GLN A 28 17.33 16.38 1.52
CA GLN A 28 18.60 17.01 1.13
C GLN A 28 18.44 18.54 1.05
N LEU A 29 17.42 19.03 0.31
CA LEU A 29 17.18 20.46 0.15
C LEU A 29 16.91 21.17 1.48
N ARG A 30 16.22 20.53 2.41
CA ARG A 30 16.04 21.03 3.79
C ARG A 30 17.39 21.14 4.52
N SER A 31 18.26 20.14 4.40
CA SER A 31 19.59 20.17 5.03
C SER A 31 20.52 21.26 4.43
N GLU A 32 20.22 21.69 3.20
CA GLU A 32 20.88 22.81 2.53
C GLU A 32 20.27 24.18 2.90
N GLY A 33 19.30 24.21 3.83
CA GLY A 33 18.68 25.44 4.34
C GLY A 33 17.49 25.95 3.51
N ARG A 34 17.01 25.17 2.52
CA ARG A 34 15.81 25.53 1.77
C ARG A 34 14.53 25.25 2.58
N ASP A 35 13.60 26.17 2.48
CA ASP A 35 12.25 25.97 3.03
C ASP A 35 11.44 25.02 2.13
N ILE A 36 11.26 23.77 2.59
CA ILE A 36 10.58 22.71 1.87
C ILE A 36 9.35 22.22 2.64
N CYS A 37 8.18 22.45 2.11
CA CYS A 37 6.95 21.78 2.50
C CYS A 37 6.88 20.40 1.83
N SER A 38 6.55 19.32 2.57
CA SER A 38 6.47 17.98 1.98
C SER A 38 5.12 17.32 2.26
N LEU A 39 4.37 17.09 1.19
CA LEU A 39 3.16 16.29 1.15
C LEU A 39 3.37 14.98 0.35
N SER A 40 4.62 14.46 0.34
CA SER A 40 4.98 13.24 -0.39
C SER A 40 5.01 11.99 0.49
N ALA A 41 4.87 12.13 1.83
CA ALA A 41 5.06 11.05 2.79
C ALA A 41 4.11 9.87 2.55
N GLY A 42 4.66 8.66 2.63
CA GLY A 42 3.89 7.42 2.55
C GLY A 42 3.71 6.72 3.90
N GLU A 43 3.81 7.47 5.01
CA GLU A 43 3.73 6.94 6.37
C GLU A 43 3.00 7.89 7.30
N PRO A 44 2.30 7.35 8.34
CA PRO A 44 1.72 8.19 9.40
C PRO A 44 2.79 9.03 10.10
N ASP A 45 2.46 10.26 10.43
CA ASP A 45 3.28 11.20 11.22
C ASP A 45 3.05 11.06 12.73
N PHE A 46 2.50 9.94 13.15
CA PHE A 46 2.25 9.59 14.55
C PHE A 46 3.31 8.64 15.08
N ASP A 47 3.57 8.75 16.37
CA ASP A 47 4.39 7.76 17.07
C ASP A 47 3.63 6.43 17.23
N THR A 48 4.37 5.33 17.21
CA THR A 48 3.83 4.03 17.63
C THR A 48 3.29 4.12 19.06
N PRO A 49 2.06 3.64 19.35
CA PRO A 49 1.44 3.71 20.67
C PRO A 49 2.33 3.18 21.80
N PRO A 50 2.33 3.84 22.98
CA PRO A 50 3.23 3.50 24.09
C PRO A 50 3.18 2.03 24.54
N PHE A 51 1.99 1.43 24.61
CA PHE A 51 1.84 0.04 25.05
C PHE A 51 2.51 -0.96 24.11
N ILE A 52 2.56 -0.66 22.81
CA ILE A 52 3.26 -1.47 21.80
C ILE A 52 4.78 -1.37 22.01
N ARG A 53 5.29 -0.15 22.18
CA ARG A 53 6.72 0.11 22.45
C ARG A 53 7.17 -0.57 23.73
N THR A 54 6.37 -0.47 24.80
CA THR A 54 6.63 -1.12 26.07
C THR A 54 6.69 -2.64 25.96
N ALA A 55 5.76 -3.26 25.21
CA ALA A 55 5.76 -4.70 25.01
C ALA A 55 7.02 -5.19 24.27
N ALA A 56 7.47 -4.47 23.25
CA ALA A 56 8.70 -4.81 22.53
C ALA A 56 9.95 -4.62 23.41
N ALA A 57 10.02 -3.55 24.20
CA ALA A 57 11.11 -3.31 25.15
C ALA A 57 11.18 -4.43 26.21
N ALA A 58 10.04 -4.82 26.78
CA ALA A 58 9.97 -5.92 27.75
C ALA A 58 10.42 -7.26 27.12
N ALA A 59 10.04 -7.52 25.88
CA ALA A 59 10.51 -8.71 25.16
C ALA A 59 12.03 -8.70 24.94
N LEU A 60 12.60 -7.55 24.58
CA LEU A 60 14.05 -7.38 24.43
C LEU A 60 14.78 -7.63 25.77
N GLU A 61 14.30 -7.03 26.86
CA GLU A 61 14.86 -7.21 28.21
C GLU A 61 14.74 -8.67 28.69
N SER A 62 13.65 -9.37 28.30
CA SER A 62 13.44 -10.79 28.61
C SER A 62 14.23 -11.74 27.73
N GLY A 63 15.10 -11.24 26.86
CA GLY A 63 16.01 -12.04 26.04
C GLY A 63 15.39 -12.67 24.78
N HIS A 64 14.27 -12.15 24.29
CA HIS A 64 13.70 -12.55 22.98
C HIS A 64 14.52 -11.98 21.82
N THR A 65 15.82 -12.36 21.77
CA THR A 65 16.83 -11.84 20.83
C THR A 65 17.40 -12.91 19.90
N ARG A 66 16.85 -14.12 19.95
CA ARG A 66 17.30 -15.27 19.16
C ARG A 66 16.39 -15.51 17.97
N TYR A 67 16.82 -16.37 17.07
CA TYR A 67 15.99 -16.84 15.96
C TYR A 67 14.68 -17.45 16.45
N GLY A 68 13.58 -17.01 15.84
CA GLY A 68 12.27 -17.62 15.98
C GLY A 68 11.89 -18.45 14.73
N PRO A 69 10.67 -18.97 14.68
CA PRO A 69 10.14 -19.64 13.50
C PRO A 69 10.11 -18.73 12.28
N ALA A 70 10.51 -19.21 11.11
CA ALA A 70 10.50 -18.43 9.87
C ALA A 70 9.12 -17.87 9.53
N ALA A 71 8.05 -18.61 9.85
CA ALA A 71 6.68 -18.18 9.62
C ALA A 71 6.19 -17.10 10.62
N GLY A 72 6.97 -16.78 11.64
CA GLY A 72 6.62 -15.86 12.73
C GLY A 72 6.22 -16.58 14.03
N GLU A 73 6.20 -15.81 15.11
CA GLU A 73 5.85 -16.30 16.44
C GLU A 73 4.44 -16.91 16.45
N PRO A 74 4.27 -18.13 17.04
CA PRO A 74 2.98 -18.83 16.99
C PRO A 74 1.82 -18.02 17.57
N GLU A 75 2.06 -17.31 18.67
CA GLU A 75 1.03 -16.46 19.30
C GLU A 75 0.61 -15.30 18.42
N LEU A 76 1.56 -14.67 17.70
CA LEU A 76 1.25 -13.58 16.78
C LEU A 76 0.44 -14.10 15.57
N ARG A 77 0.85 -15.24 15.00
CA ARG A 77 0.11 -15.88 13.90
C ARG A 77 -1.33 -16.21 14.31
N GLN A 78 -1.50 -16.78 15.52
CA GLN A 78 -2.83 -17.08 16.07
C GLN A 78 -3.64 -15.80 16.31
N ALA A 79 -3.04 -14.74 16.83
CA ALA A 79 -3.74 -13.47 17.05
C ALA A 79 -4.17 -12.80 15.74
N ILE A 80 -3.35 -12.86 14.69
CA ILE A 80 -3.71 -12.37 13.35
C ILE A 80 -4.86 -13.21 12.76
N ALA A 81 -4.81 -14.54 12.89
CA ALA A 81 -5.88 -15.43 12.42
C ALA A 81 -7.21 -15.13 13.14
N THR A 82 -7.14 -14.91 14.46
CA THR A 82 -8.32 -14.52 15.25
C THR A 82 -8.89 -13.17 14.79
N LYS A 83 -8.02 -12.17 14.55
CA LYS A 83 -8.42 -10.85 14.02
C LYS A 83 -9.11 -10.98 12.65
N LEU A 84 -8.54 -11.76 11.73
CA LEU A 84 -9.15 -11.98 10.40
C LEU A 84 -10.53 -12.64 10.52
N THR A 85 -10.67 -13.61 11.43
CA THR A 85 -11.94 -14.30 11.64
C THR A 85 -13.00 -13.39 12.27
N LEU A 86 -12.64 -12.65 13.32
CA LEU A 86 -13.62 -11.88 14.12
C LEU A 86 -13.88 -10.47 13.56
N GLU A 87 -12.85 -9.80 13.06
CA GLU A 87 -12.97 -8.40 12.60
C GLU A 87 -13.23 -8.31 11.09
N ASN A 88 -12.60 -9.18 10.26
CA ASN A 88 -12.76 -9.15 8.81
C ASN A 88 -13.79 -10.16 8.27
N GLY A 89 -14.31 -11.07 9.12
CA GLY A 89 -15.24 -12.11 8.68
C GLY A 89 -14.62 -13.19 7.78
N VAL A 90 -13.29 -13.38 7.89
CA VAL A 90 -12.53 -14.35 7.09
C VAL A 90 -12.05 -15.49 7.99
N PRO A 91 -12.72 -16.65 8.00
CA PRO A 91 -12.31 -17.81 8.79
C PRO A 91 -10.87 -18.21 8.45
N THR A 92 -9.96 -18.06 9.42
CA THR A 92 -8.52 -18.25 9.21
C THR A 92 -7.91 -19.00 10.39
N SER A 93 -7.01 -19.94 10.11
CA SER A 93 -6.20 -20.63 11.12
C SER A 93 -4.76 -20.12 11.10
N SER A 94 -4.02 -20.33 12.18
CA SER A 94 -2.64 -19.81 12.31
C SER A 94 -1.67 -20.37 11.26
N ASP A 95 -1.90 -21.56 10.72
CA ASP A 95 -1.10 -22.15 9.65
C ASP A 95 -1.37 -21.55 8.26
N GLN A 96 -2.39 -20.71 8.15
CA GLN A 96 -2.69 -19.90 6.96
C GLN A 96 -2.10 -18.49 7.06
N VAL A 97 -1.30 -18.18 8.09
CA VAL A 97 -0.70 -16.86 8.30
C VAL A 97 0.84 -16.96 8.29
N LEU A 98 1.48 -16.10 7.51
CA LEU A 98 2.92 -15.87 7.49
C LEU A 98 3.22 -14.45 7.93
N VAL A 99 3.99 -14.28 9.00
CA VAL A 99 4.50 -12.96 9.41
C VAL A 99 5.71 -12.60 8.55
N THR A 100 5.74 -11.37 8.06
CA THR A 100 6.74 -10.90 7.08
C THR A 100 7.35 -9.55 7.49
N ASN A 101 8.48 -9.15 6.90
CA ASN A 101 9.10 -7.84 7.10
C ASN A 101 8.30 -6.71 6.40
N GLY A 102 7.06 -6.50 6.88
CA GLY A 102 6.06 -5.59 6.31
C GLY A 102 5.31 -6.21 5.12
N GLY A 103 4.20 -5.57 4.73
CA GLY A 103 3.36 -6.02 3.61
C GLY A 103 4.11 -6.12 2.28
N LYS A 104 5.15 -5.31 2.06
CA LYS A 104 5.96 -5.40 0.84
C LYS A 104 6.64 -6.76 0.71
N GLN A 105 7.18 -7.34 1.79
CA GLN A 105 7.76 -8.68 1.74
C GLN A 105 6.69 -9.75 1.59
N ALA A 106 5.49 -9.56 2.17
CA ALA A 106 4.37 -10.46 1.95
C ALA A 106 4.03 -10.58 0.46
N LEU A 107 3.92 -9.44 -0.24
CA LEU A 107 3.72 -9.39 -1.70
C LEU A 107 4.89 -10.02 -2.46
N TYR A 108 6.12 -9.67 -2.10
CA TYR A 108 7.31 -10.25 -2.72
C TYR A 108 7.32 -11.78 -2.61
N ASN A 109 7.12 -12.32 -1.41
CA ASN A 109 7.08 -13.75 -1.19
C ASN A 109 5.96 -14.42 -1.99
N LEU A 110 4.75 -13.84 -1.97
CA LEU A 110 3.61 -14.34 -2.72
C LEU A 110 3.90 -14.39 -4.22
N PHE A 111 4.44 -13.30 -4.78
CA PHE A 111 4.72 -13.21 -6.22
C PHE A 111 5.81 -14.20 -6.64
N GLN A 112 6.88 -14.34 -5.83
CA GLN A 112 7.94 -15.29 -6.10
C GLN A 112 7.48 -16.76 -6.07
N VAL A 113 6.45 -17.11 -5.30
CA VAL A 113 5.95 -18.50 -5.22
C VAL A 113 4.79 -18.79 -6.19
N LEU A 114 4.12 -17.76 -6.69
CA LEU A 114 2.98 -17.93 -7.60
C LEU A 114 3.32 -17.65 -9.06
N LEU A 115 4.24 -16.71 -9.33
CA LEU A 115 4.46 -16.16 -10.65
C LEU A 115 5.79 -16.60 -11.24
N GLY A 116 5.84 -16.67 -12.57
CA GLY A 116 7.04 -16.97 -13.34
C GLY A 116 6.95 -16.43 -14.77
N PRO A 117 7.95 -16.72 -15.61
CA PRO A 117 7.93 -16.33 -17.02
C PRO A 117 6.71 -16.91 -17.76
N GLY A 118 6.00 -16.05 -18.47
CA GLY A 118 4.76 -16.38 -19.17
C GLY A 118 3.49 -16.13 -18.40
N ASP A 119 3.57 -15.88 -17.09
CA ASP A 119 2.41 -15.47 -16.28
C ASP A 119 2.11 -13.98 -16.44
N GLU A 120 0.83 -13.60 -16.36
CA GLU A 120 0.33 -12.25 -16.44
C GLU A 120 -0.32 -11.82 -15.12
N VAL A 121 0.02 -10.62 -14.64
CA VAL A 121 -0.62 -9.96 -13.50
C VAL A 121 -1.57 -8.91 -13.98
N LEU A 122 -2.84 -9.01 -13.60
CA LEU A 122 -3.88 -8.00 -13.86
C LEU A 122 -3.78 -6.92 -12.79
N LEU A 123 -3.48 -5.69 -13.21
CA LEU A 123 -3.24 -4.57 -12.29
C LEU A 123 -4.15 -3.39 -12.62
N PRO A 124 -5.19 -3.13 -11.81
CA PRO A 124 -5.97 -1.90 -11.90
C PRO A 124 -5.09 -0.67 -11.71
N SER A 125 -5.24 0.32 -12.56
CA SER A 125 -4.52 1.60 -12.50
C SER A 125 -5.54 2.72 -12.19
N PRO A 126 -5.18 3.68 -11.33
CA PRO A 126 -3.89 3.90 -10.66
C PRO A 126 -3.56 2.87 -9.58
N TYR A 127 -2.26 2.59 -9.39
CA TYR A 127 -1.76 1.52 -8.52
C TYR A 127 -0.58 1.97 -7.65
N TRP A 128 -0.27 1.23 -6.59
CA TRP A 128 0.96 1.45 -5.84
C TRP A 128 2.19 0.99 -6.66
N LEU A 129 3.12 1.92 -6.83
CA LEU A 129 4.29 1.79 -7.73
C LEU A 129 5.15 0.52 -7.53
N SER A 130 5.02 -0.19 -6.41
CA SER A 130 5.80 -1.41 -6.17
C SER A 130 5.19 -2.67 -6.79
N TYR A 131 3.91 -2.67 -7.16
CA TYR A 131 3.28 -3.88 -7.72
C TYR A 131 3.91 -4.31 -9.05
N PRO A 132 4.07 -3.44 -10.05
CA PRO A 132 4.70 -3.84 -11.32
C PRO A 132 6.15 -4.29 -11.12
N GLU A 133 6.92 -3.62 -10.26
CA GLU A 133 8.30 -3.99 -9.97
C GLU A 133 8.40 -5.39 -9.33
N LEU A 134 7.50 -5.72 -8.40
CA LEU A 134 7.46 -7.03 -7.77
C LEU A 134 7.04 -8.14 -8.74
N ALA A 135 6.10 -7.87 -9.65
CA ALA A 135 5.69 -8.80 -10.70
C ALA A 135 6.85 -9.07 -11.68
N GLN A 136 7.55 -8.02 -12.11
CA GLN A 136 8.72 -8.12 -12.97
C GLN A 136 9.87 -8.91 -12.29
N LEU A 137 10.10 -8.70 -10.99
CA LEU A 137 11.07 -9.48 -10.21
C LEU A 137 10.76 -10.97 -10.20
N ALA A 138 9.47 -11.34 -10.23
CA ALA A 138 9.03 -12.72 -10.33
C ALA A 138 9.09 -13.27 -11.77
N GLY A 139 9.38 -12.41 -12.76
CA GLY A 139 9.45 -12.78 -14.18
C GLY A 139 8.11 -12.70 -14.92
N ALA A 140 7.05 -12.23 -14.25
CA ALA A 140 5.74 -12.06 -14.84
C ALA A 140 5.62 -10.74 -15.63
N THR A 141 4.65 -10.69 -16.55
CA THR A 141 4.24 -9.47 -17.23
C THR A 141 3.09 -8.81 -16.50
N VAL A 142 2.91 -7.49 -16.68
CA VAL A 142 1.81 -6.75 -16.07
C VAL A 142 0.88 -6.25 -17.17
N LYS A 143 -0.41 -6.57 -17.02
CA LYS A 143 -1.49 -6.04 -17.83
C LYS A 143 -2.25 -4.98 -17.02
N LEU A 144 -2.11 -3.72 -17.43
CA LEU A 144 -2.80 -2.63 -16.81
C LEU A 144 -4.29 -2.62 -17.17
N LEU A 145 -5.12 -2.35 -16.17
CA LEU A 145 -6.57 -2.15 -16.29
C LEU A 145 -6.86 -0.70 -15.92
N PRO A 146 -6.79 0.25 -16.87
CA PRO A 146 -6.88 1.66 -16.57
C PRO A 146 -8.29 2.04 -16.10
N SER A 147 -8.34 2.89 -15.08
CA SER A 147 -9.54 3.52 -14.57
C SER A 147 -9.26 4.99 -14.29
N ASP A 148 -10.28 5.82 -14.31
CA ASP A 148 -10.17 7.26 -14.07
C ASP A 148 -11.23 7.77 -13.08
N ALA A 149 -11.23 9.08 -12.86
CA ALA A 149 -12.17 9.71 -11.94
C ALA A 149 -13.64 9.54 -12.36
N SER A 150 -13.94 9.41 -13.66
CA SER A 150 -15.32 9.21 -14.16
C SER A 150 -15.85 7.82 -13.77
N ALA A 151 -14.97 6.82 -13.68
CA ALA A 151 -15.26 5.48 -13.18
C ALA A 151 -15.04 5.36 -11.66
N GLY A 152 -14.76 6.46 -10.96
CA GLY A 152 -14.46 6.47 -9.54
C GLY A 152 -13.13 5.80 -9.17
N PHE A 153 -12.18 5.70 -10.12
CA PHE A 153 -10.95 4.92 -10.00
C PHE A 153 -11.18 3.47 -9.59
N ARG A 154 -12.31 2.87 -10.04
CA ARG A 154 -12.72 1.50 -9.70
C ARG A 154 -12.58 0.59 -10.90
N LEU A 155 -12.11 -0.62 -10.65
CA LEU A 155 -12.11 -1.69 -11.63
C LEU A 155 -13.56 -2.07 -11.99
N GLN A 156 -13.90 -1.99 -13.27
CA GLN A 156 -15.20 -2.42 -13.78
C GLN A 156 -15.17 -3.93 -14.10
N ALA A 157 -16.26 -4.64 -13.76
CA ALA A 157 -16.34 -6.09 -13.95
C ALA A 157 -16.21 -6.50 -15.43
N GLU A 158 -16.83 -5.74 -16.32
CA GLU A 158 -16.77 -5.97 -17.77
C GLU A 158 -15.34 -5.78 -18.31
N GLN A 159 -14.62 -4.78 -17.81
CA GLN A 159 -13.22 -4.56 -18.16
C GLN A 159 -12.34 -5.72 -17.69
N LEU A 160 -12.56 -6.20 -16.46
CA LEU A 160 -11.85 -7.36 -15.93
C LEU A 160 -12.09 -8.60 -16.80
N ASP A 161 -13.36 -8.89 -17.08
CA ASP A 161 -13.73 -10.07 -17.88
C ASP A 161 -13.10 -10.06 -19.28
N ALA A 162 -13.15 -8.91 -19.95
CA ALA A 162 -12.53 -8.74 -21.27
C ALA A 162 -11.01 -8.80 -21.25
N ALA A 163 -10.39 -8.52 -20.11
CA ALA A 163 -8.94 -8.49 -19.98
C ALA A 163 -8.32 -9.85 -19.65
N ILE A 164 -9.07 -10.77 -19.03
CA ILE A 164 -8.55 -12.08 -18.62
C ILE A 164 -8.18 -12.93 -19.83
N THR A 165 -6.99 -13.51 -19.80
CA THR A 165 -6.45 -14.45 -20.79
C THR A 165 -6.03 -15.75 -20.11
N PRO A 166 -5.69 -16.81 -20.86
CA PRO A 166 -5.12 -18.02 -20.25
C PRO A 166 -3.80 -17.81 -19.52
N ALA A 167 -3.06 -16.71 -19.79
CA ALA A 167 -1.85 -16.34 -19.09
C ALA A 167 -2.10 -15.55 -17.80
N SER A 168 -3.30 -15.00 -17.62
CA SER A 168 -3.67 -14.20 -16.45
C SER A 168 -3.69 -15.07 -15.21
N LYS A 169 -2.82 -14.81 -14.25
CA LYS A 169 -2.64 -15.66 -13.06
C LYS A 169 -2.98 -14.99 -11.75
N LEU A 170 -2.79 -13.67 -11.67
CA LEU A 170 -3.01 -12.93 -10.42
C LEU A 170 -3.69 -11.59 -10.72
N LEU A 171 -4.77 -11.30 -10.00
CA LEU A 171 -5.39 -9.98 -9.91
C LEU A 171 -4.93 -9.31 -8.61
N ILE A 172 -4.55 -8.02 -8.68
CA ILE A 172 -4.22 -7.22 -7.50
C ILE A 172 -5.37 -6.27 -7.18
N LEU A 173 -5.87 -6.31 -5.94
CA LEU A 173 -6.83 -5.35 -5.39
C LEU A 173 -6.19 -4.63 -4.20
N ASN A 174 -6.25 -3.29 -4.18
CA ASN A 174 -5.78 -2.47 -3.06
C ASN A 174 -6.91 -1.55 -2.60
N SER A 175 -7.45 -1.83 -1.41
CA SER A 175 -8.58 -1.06 -0.86
C SER A 175 -8.50 -0.98 0.66
N PRO A 176 -8.50 0.26 1.22
CA PRO A 176 -8.40 1.56 0.57
C PRO A 176 -7.12 1.72 -0.26
N SER A 177 -7.21 2.44 -1.38
CA SER A 177 -6.17 2.49 -2.40
C SER A 177 -5.08 3.53 -2.11
N ASN A 178 -3.86 3.21 -2.46
CA ASN A 178 -2.78 4.14 -2.74
C ASN A 178 -2.51 4.12 -4.26
N PRO A 179 -2.71 5.24 -5.01
CA PRO A 179 -2.67 6.63 -4.55
C PRO A 179 -4.03 7.30 -4.34
N THR A 180 -5.15 6.73 -4.79
CA THR A 180 -6.41 7.43 -4.98
C THR A 180 -7.23 7.67 -3.71
N GLY A 181 -6.97 6.88 -2.65
CA GLY A 181 -7.79 6.87 -1.45
C GLY A 181 -9.18 6.26 -1.65
N MET A 182 -9.46 5.67 -2.82
CA MET A 182 -10.77 5.06 -3.07
C MET A 182 -10.95 3.74 -2.34
N VAL A 183 -12.20 3.43 -2.01
CA VAL A 183 -12.60 2.20 -1.32
C VAL A 183 -13.49 1.38 -2.24
N LEU A 184 -13.16 0.09 -2.40
CA LEU A 184 -14.03 -0.87 -3.06
C LEU A 184 -15.18 -1.23 -2.11
N GLY A 185 -16.39 -0.90 -2.49
CA GLY A 185 -17.59 -1.29 -1.75
C GLY A 185 -17.94 -2.76 -1.95
N ARG A 186 -18.87 -3.26 -1.13
CA ARG A 186 -19.35 -4.65 -1.26
C ARG A 186 -19.83 -4.98 -2.67
N ALA A 187 -20.60 -4.08 -3.31
CA ALA A 187 -21.12 -4.30 -4.66
C ALA A 187 -20.01 -4.40 -5.71
N ASP A 188 -18.93 -3.57 -5.60
CA ASP A 188 -17.78 -3.64 -6.49
C ASP A 188 -17.09 -5.01 -6.37
N LEU A 189 -16.91 -5.49 -5.13
CA LEU A 189 -16.28 -6.78 -4.85
C LEU A 189 -17.16 -7.95 -5.31
N GLU A 190 -18.46 -7.90 -5.12
CA GLU A 190 -19.40 -8.91 -5.61
C GLU A 190 -19.38 -9.01 -7.15
N ALA A 191 -19.34 -7.87 -7.85
CA ALA A 191 -19.21 -7.85 -9.31
C ALA A 191 -17.90 -8.47 -9.80
N ILE A 192 -16.77 -8.17 -9.16
CA ILE A 192 -15.47 -8.81 -9.42
C ILE A 192 -15.54 -10.31 -9.16
N ALA A 193 -16.18 -10.75 -8.06
CA ALA A 193 -16.33 -12.18 -7.72
C ALA A 193 -17.12 -12.94 -8.78
N VAL A 194 -18.17 -12.34 -9.36
CA VAL A 194 -18.94 -12.94 -10.47
C VAL A 194 -18.05 -13.24 -11.67
N VAL A 195 -17.17 -12.32 -12.04
CA VAL A 195 -16.20 -12.53 -13.13
C VAL A 195 -15.23 -13.66 -12.76
N LEU A 196 -14.62 -13.60 -11.59
CA LEU A 196 -13.61 -14.58 -11.19
C LEU A 196 -14.13 -16.01 -11.07
N ARG A 197 -15.42 -16.22 -10.76
CA ARG A 197 -16.05 -17.56 -10.78
C ARG A 197 -15.98 -18.21 -12.16
N ARG A 198 -15.98 -17.41 -13.24
CA ARG A 198 -15.83 -17.91 -14.61
C ARG A 198 -14.39 -18.20 -14.99
N HIS A 199 -13.42 -17.66 -14.21
CA HIS A 199 -11.99 -17.76 -14.47
C HIS A 199 -11.24 -18.42 -13.30
N PRO A 200 -11.37 -19.74 -13.08
CA PRO A 200 -10.86 -20.41 -11.89
C PRO A 200 -9.32 -20.45 -11.79
N HIS A 201 -8.60 -20.13 -12.88
CA HIS A 201 -7.15 -20.08 -12.92
C HIS A 201 -6.57 -18.76 -12.39
N VAL A 202 -7.41 -17.73 -12.19
CA VAL A 202 -6.97 -16.42 -11.69
C VAL A 202 -7.07 -16.38 -10.17
N ALA A 203 -5.94 -16.17 -9.51
CA ALA A 203 -5.87 -15.88 -8.08
C ALA A 203 -6.03 -14.38 -7.80
N VAL A 204 -6.30 -14.01 -6.56
CA VAL A 204 -6.46 -12.61 -6.14
C VAL A 204 -5.58 -12.33 -4.92
N VAL A 205 -4.82 -11.23 -4.97
CA VAL A 205 -4.21 -10.65 -3.78
C VAL A 205 -4.91 -9.36 -3.41
N CYS A 206 -5.35 -9.27 -2.16
CA CYS A 206 -5.99 -8.10 -1.58
C CYS A 206 -4.98 -7.44 -0.63
N ASP A 207 -4.48 -6.25 -0.99
CA ASP A 207 -3.68 -5.42 -0.11
C ASP A 207 -4.61 -4.52 0.70
N GLU A 208 -4.81 -4.91 1.97
CA GLU A 208 -5.76 -4.29 2.90
C GLU A 208 -5.05 -3.41 3.94
N ILE A 209 -3.83 -2.95 3.64
CA ILE A 209 -2.95 -2.24 4.62
C ILE A 209 -3.59 -0.97 5.21
N TYR A 210 -4.57 -0.38 4.55
CA TYR A 210 -5.28 0.83 5.00
C TYR A 210 -6.67 0.54 5.59
N GLU A 211 -7.01 -0.70 5.93
CA GLU A 211 -8.36 -1.12 6.38
C GLU A 211 -8.97 -0.26 7.49
N PHE A 212 -8.13 0.31 8.38
CA PHE A 212 -8.56 1.14 9.50
C PHE A 212 -8.69 2.64 9.17
N LEU A 213 -8.17 3.07 8.02
CA LEU A 213 -8.12 4.49 7.67
C LEU A 213 -9.21 4.81 6.64
N LEU A 214 -10.44 4.93 7.12
CA LEU A 214 -11.64 5.13 6.31
C LEU A 214 -12.25 6.50 6.58
N ALA A 215 -12.83 7.11 5.56
CA ALA A 215 -13.66 8.30 5.71
C ALA A 215 -15.03 7.94 6.34
N PRO A 216 -15.69 8.88 7.05
CA PRO A 216 -17.04 8.67 7.55
C PRO A 216 -17.99 8.18 6.47
N GLY A 217 -18.85 7.20 6.81
CA GLY A 217 -19.83 6.61 5.88
C GLY A 217 -19.24 5.52 4.97
N HIS A 218 -17.94 5.22 5.03
CA HIS A 218 -17.31 4.13 4.30
C HIS A 218 -16.92 2.98 5.24
N SER A 219 -16.94 1.77 4.70
CA SER A 219 -16.58 0.54 5.41
C SER A 219 -15.60 -0.28 4.58
N HIS A 220 -14.62 -0.90 5.25
CA HIS A 220 -13.77 -1.89 4.62
C HIS A 220 -14.50 -3.22 4.52
N HIS A 221 -14.38 -3.86 3.36
CA HIS A 221 -14.86 -5.23 3.13
C HIS A 221 -13.69 -6.06 2.63
N SER A 222 -13.32 -7.10 3.37
CA SER A 222 -12.35 -8.07 2.85
C SER A 222 -12.98 -8.88 1.71
N PHE A 223 -12.27 -9.00 0.59
CA PHE A 223 -12.78 -9.76 -0.55
C PHE A 223 -13.03 -11.22 -0.21
N ALA A 224 -12.21 -11.82 0.65
CA ALA A 224 -12.40 -13.20 1.11
C ALA A 224 -13.67 -13.39 1.94
N ALA A 225 -14.16 -12.35 2.62
CA ALA A 225 -15.44 -12.39 3.32
C ALA A 225 -16.64 -12.18 2.39
N VAL A 226 -16.44 -11.43 1.29
CA VAL A 226 -17.49 -11.21 0.27
C VAL A 226 -17.64 -12.42 -0.64
N ALA A 227 -16.56 -13.10 -0.97
CA ALA A 227 -16.52 -14.26 -1.87
C ALA A 227 -15.87 -15.49 -1.19
N PRO A 228 -16.48 -16.06 -0.13
CA PRO A 228 -15.88 -17.16 0.62
C PRO A 228 -15.74 -18.46 -0.21
N ASP A 229 -16.50 -18.61 -1.26
CA ASP A 229 -16.39 -19.69 -2.22
C ASP A 229 -15.09 -19.63 -3.07
N LEU A 230 -14.41 -18.49 -3.10
CA LEU A 230 -13.13 -18.29 -3.78
C LEU A 230 -11.93 -18.32 -2.83
N ALA A 231 -12.12 -18.66 -1.55
CA ALA A 231 -11.09 -18.56 -0.50
C ALA A 231 -9.84 -19.41 -0.77
N ASP A 232 -9.93 -20.44 -1.61
CA ASP A 232 -8.81 -21.30 -2.02
C ASP A 232 -7.79 -20.62 -2.95
N ARG A 233 -8.07 -19.41 -3.40
CA ARG A 233 -7.22 -18.61 -4.30
C ARG A 233 -7.22 -17.11 -3.98
N ILE A 234 -7.68 -16.73 -2.80
CA ILE A 234 -7.61 -15.37 -2.29
C ILE A 234 -6.48 -15.27 -1.25
N PHE A 235 -5.66 -14.23 -1.39
CA PHE A 235 -4.58 -13.88 -0.49
C PHE A 235 -4.83 -12.50 0.09
N ILE A 236 -4.65 -12.36 1.40
CA ILE A 236 -4.73 -11.07 2.10
C ILE A 236 -3.31 -10.66 2.51
N VAL A 237 -2.92 -9.47 2.11
CA VAL A 237 -1.69 -8.81 2.57
C VAL A 237 -2.09 -7.62 3.43
N ASN A 238 -1.49 -7.54 4.62
CA ASN A 238 -1.75 -6.45 5.53
C ASN A 238 -0.55 -6.28 6.49
N GLY A 239 -0.66 -5.41 7.49
CA GLY A 239 0.42 -5.20 8.45
C GLY A 239 0.12 -4.12 9.46
N PHE A 240 1.10 -3.85 10.30
CA PHE A 240 0.98 -2.91 11.41
C PHE A 240 1.41 -1.48 11.03
N ALA A 241 1.98 -1.31 9.85
CA ALA A 241 2.63 -0.07 9.43
C ALA A 241 1.70 1.15 9.44
N LYS A 242 0.41 0.99 9.07
CA LYS A 242 -0.51 2.11 8.86
C LYS A 242 -1.48 2.27 10.04
N GLY A 243 -2.20 1.24 10.42
CA GLY A 243 -3.19 1.31 11.51
C GLY A 243 -2.58 1.61 12.90
N TRP A 244 -1.31 1.25 13.11
CA TRP A 244 -0.63 1.45 14.40
C TRP A 244 0.63 2.32 14.32
N ALA A 245 0.84 3.02 13.20
CA ALA A 245 2.02 3.88 12.99
C ALA A 245 3.35 3.12 13.24
N MET A 246 3.48 1.92 12.66
CA MET A 246 4.64 1.03 12.86
C MET A 246 5.45 0.83 11.57
N THR A 247 5.64 1.89 10.78
CA THR A 247 6.34 1.77 9.47
C THR A 247 7.78 1.30 9.62
N GLY A 248 8.51 1.81 10.61
CA GLY A 248 9.90 1.46 10.90
C GLY A 248 10.09 0.08 11.54
N TRP A 249 9.03 -0.52 12.10
CA TRP A 249 9.09 -1.84 12.74
C TRP A 249 9.22 -2.99 11.73
N ARG A 250 8.80 -2.75 10.50
CA ARG A 250 8.83 -3.74 9.41
C ARG A 250 8.09 -5.04 9.74
N ILE A 251 6.81 -4.95 10.16
CA ILE A 251 5.98 -6.12 10.43
C ILE A 251 4.68 -6.05 9.63
N GLY A 252 4.40 -7.13 8.92
CA GLY A 252 3.17 -7.37 8.17
C GLY A 252 2.88 -8.86 8.10
N TRP A 253 1.90 -9.24 7.32
CA TRP A 253 1.54 -10.63 7.12
C TRP A 253 0.95 -10.91 5.74
N LEU A 254 1.07 -12.17 5.34
CA LEU A 254 0.35 -12.81 4.26
C LEU A 254 -0.61 -13.82 4.88
N ALA A 255 -1.87 -13.80 4.49
CA ALA A 255 -2.84 -14.85 4.83
C ALA A 255 -3.45 -15.43 3.56
N GLY A 256 -3.73 -16.74 3.54
CA GLY A 256 -4.31 -17.42 2.38
C GLY A 256 -4.20 -18.94 2.44
N PRO A 257 -4.34 -19.64 1.31
CA PRO A 257 -4.25 -21.09 1.22
C PRO A 257 -2.95 -21.66 1.80
N ARG A 258 -3.06 -22.66 2.67
CA ARG A 258 -1.95 -23.25 3.44
C ARG A 258 -0.74 -23.63 2.58
N ALA A 259 -0.97 -24.25 1.42
CA ALA A 259 0.11 -24.70 0.55
C ALA A 259 0.99 -23.53 0.06
N VAL A 260 0.36 -22.40 -0.30
CA VAL A 260 1.09 -21.21 -0.76
C VAL A 260 1.77 -20.50 0.39
N VAL A 261 1.11 -20.40 1.56
CA VAL A 261 1.70 -19.83 2.78
C VAL A 261 2.92 -20.65 3.23
N ALA A 262 2.85 -21.98 3.15
CA ALA A 262 4.00 -22.84 3.44
C ALA A 262 5.16 -22.64 2.45
N ALA A 263 4.88 -22.52 1.16
CA ALA A 263 5.89 -22.22 0.13
C ALA A 263 6.52 -20.84 0.35
N ALA A 264 5.72 -19.83 0.67
CA ALA A 264 6.20 -18.48 0.98
C ALA A 264 7.07 -18.46 2.25
N SER A 265 6.71 -19.25 3.27
CA SER A 265 7.52 -19.44 4.47
C SER A 265 8.86 -20.13 4.17
N ALA A 266 8.85 -21.13 3.30
CA ALA A 266 10.09 -21.79 2.86
C ALA A 266 11.00 -20.81 2.11
N LEU A 267 10.45 -19.99 1.20
CA LEU A 267 11.19 -18.92 0.53
C LEU A 267 11.76 -17.91 1.54
N GLN A 268 10.96 -17.48 2.50
CA GLN A 268 11.38 -16.55 3.55
C GLN A 268 12.52 -17.09 4.38
N SER A 269 12.51 -18.39 4.70
CA SER A 269 13.58 -19.03 5.47
C SER A 269 14.95 -19.01 4.75
N GLN A 270 14.94 -18.92 3.42
CA GLN A 270 16.16 -18.87 2.59
C GLN A 270 16.55 -17.42 2.20
N SER A 271 15.73 -16.42 2.54
CA SER A 271 16.02 -15.02 2.22
C SER A 271 16.32 -14.18 3.47
N THR A 272 15.32 -13.93 4.31
CA THR A 272 15.43 -13.05 5.49
C THR A 272 15.38 -13.81 6.81
N SER A 273 15.09 -15.10 6.81
CA SER A 273 14.73 -15.87 8.00
C SER A 273 13.45 -15.32 8.68
N ASN A 274 13.35 -15.40 10.01
CA ASN A 274 12.21 -14.85 10.74
C ASN A 274 12.25 -13.32 10.81
N VAL A 275 11.09 -12.70 11.00
CA VAL A 275 10.98 -11.29 11.38
C VAL A 275 11.60 -11.07 12.76
N CYS A 276 12.12 -9.88 13.03
CA CYS A 276 12.72 -9.50 14.30
C CYS A 276 11.85 -9.94 15.48
N THR A 277 12.38 -10.84 16.34
CA THR A 277 11.62 -11.54 17.36
C THR A 277 10.97 -10.60 18.38
N PHE A 278 11.74 -9.71 19.02
CA PHE A 278 11.17 -8.78 20.01
C PHE A 278 10.18 -7.78 19.39
N ALA A 279 10.34 -7.42 18.11
CA ALA A 279 9.39 -6.57 17.41
C ALA A 279 8.03 -7.28 17.20
N GLN A 280 8.02 -8.59 17.02
CA GLN A 280 6.78 -9.37 16.91
C GLN A 280 5.97 -9.37 18.21
N TYR A 281 6.59 -9.25 19.39
CA TYR A 281 5.88 -9.06 20.66
C TYR A 281 5.18 -7.70 20.74
N GLY A 282 5.79 -6.66 20.17
CA GLY A 282 5.11 -5.37 19.97
C GLY A 282 3.89 -5.50 19.05
N ALA A 283 4.04 -6.22 17.93
CA ALA A 283 2.93 -6.48 17.02
C ALA A 283 1.82 -7.33 17.67
N LEU A 284 2.18 -8.29 18.51
CA LEU A 284 1.23 -9.08 19.30
C LEU A 284 0.43 -8.19 20.26
N ALA A 285 1.09 -7.25 20.93
CA ALA A 285 0.42 -6.27 21.76
C ALA A 285 -0.51 -5.36 20.93
N ALA A 286 -0.10 -4.96 19.72
CA ALA A 286 -0.91 -4.15 18.81
C ALA A 286 -2.21 -4.87 18.41
N VAL A 287 -2.12 -6.14 17.98
CA VAL A 287 -3.30 -6.87 17.49
C VAL A 287 -4.25 -7.30 18.63
N LYS A 288 -3.74 -7.59 19.81
CA LYS A 288 -4.54 -7.95 20.99
C LYS A 288 -5.02 -6.74 21.79
N GLY A 289 -4.37 -5.60 21.66
CA GLY A 289 -4.60 -4.41 22.47
C GLY A 289 -5.83 -3.60 22.05
N PRO A 290 -6.09 -2.49 22.76
CA PRO A 290 -7.22 -1.62 22.49
C PRO A 290 -7.08 -0.92 21.12
N ARG A 291 -8.21 -0.63 20.49
CA ARG A 291 -8.29 0.07 19.20
C ARG A 291 -8.39 1.59 19.32
N ASP A 292 -8.48 2.14 20.54
CA ASP A 292 -8.68 3.58 20.77
C ASP A 292 -7.64 4.46 20.04
N CYS A 293 -6.36 4.03 20.07
CA CYS A 293 -5.29 4.74 19.37
C CYS A 293 -5.45 4.71 17.83
N VAL A 294 -5.94 3.60 17.29
CA VAL A 294 -6.22 3.45 15.84
C VAL A 294 -7.39 4.34 15.45
N ILE A 295 -8.46 4.34 16.25
CA ILE A 295 -9.65 5.17 16.05
C ILE A 295 -9.28 6.65 16.10
N ALA A 296 -8.57 7.08 17.16
CA ALA A 296 -8.14 8.47 17.31
C ALA A 296 -7.26 8.96 16.14
N MET A 297 -6.35 8.10 15.66
CA MET A 297 -5.52 8.41 14.50
C MET A 297 -6.36 8.50 13.21
N ALA A 298 -7.32 7.59 13.02
CA ALA A 298 -8.22 7.62 11.86
C ALA A 298 -9.08 8.89 11.84
N GLU A 299 -9.57 9.36 12.99
CA GLU A 299 -10.31 10.61 13.15
C GLU A 299 -9.46 11.82 12.74
N GLN A 300 -8.20 11.87 13.18
CA GLN A 300 -7.25 12.91 12.78
C GLN A 300 -6.99 12.90 11.27
N PHE A 301 -6.80 11.71 10.68
CA PHE A 301 -6.67 11.60 9.24
C PHE A 301 -7.94 12.02 8.49
N ASN A 302 -9.13 11.80 9.06
CA ASN A 302 -10.39 12.28 8.48
C ASN A 302 -10.42 13.80 8.40
N GLN A 303 -10.09 14.49 9.50
CA GLN A 303 -10.04 15.96 9.54
C GLN A 303 -9.03 16.51 8.53
N ARG A 304 -7.83 15.93 8.46
CA ARG A 304 -6.76 16.34 7.55
C ARG A 304 -7.10 16.04 6.09
N ARG A 305 -7.78 14.92 5.82
CA ARG A 305 -8.26 14.55 4.48
C ARG A 305 -9.33 15.54 3.98
N THR A 306 -10.25 15.93 4.86
CA THR A 306 -11.23 16.95 4.55
C THR A 306 -10.56 18.29 4.25
N LEU A 307 -9.65 18.76 5.10
CA LEU A 307 -8.88 19.99 4.89
C LEU A 307 -8.14 19.99 3.55
N LEU A 308 -7.42 18.90 3.24
CA LEU A 308 -6.71 18.77 1.98
C LEU A 308 -7.64 18.75 0.77
N SER A 309 -8.77 18.03 0.88
CA SER A 309 -9.71 17.89 -0.23
C SER A 309 -10.45 19.18 -0.52
N GLU A 310 -10.94 19.87 0.50
CA GLU A 310 -11.60 21.17 0.38
C GLU A 310 -10.65 22.21 -0.24
N GLY A 311 -9.40 22.29 0.24
CA GLY A 311 -8.42 23.20 -0.32
C GLY A 311 -8.06 22.88 -1.78
N LEU A 312 -7.92 21.63 -2.16
CA LEU A 312 -7.66 21.25 -3.56
C LEU A 312 -8.83 21.63 -4.48
N GLN A 313 -10.07 21.51 -4.02
CA GLN A 313 -11.27 21.83 -4.81
C GLN A 313 -11.45 23.33 -5.06
N THR A 314 -10.80 24.21 -4.28
CA THR A 314 -10.84 25.67 -4.51
C THR A 314 -9.84 26.11 -5.59
N ILE A 315 -8.85 25.29 -5.94
CA ILE A 315 -7.83 25.66 -6.93
C ILE A 315 -8.40 25.47 -8.35
N ALA A 316 -8.46 26.54 -9.12
CA ALA A 316 -8.97 26.50 -10.49
C ALA A 316 -8.18 25.50 -11.35
N GLY A 317 -8.83 24.70 -12.18
CA GLY A 317 -8.18 23.71 -13.04
C GLY A 317 -7.74 22.42 -12.34
N VAL A 318 -7.93 22.29 -11.03
CA VAL A 318 -7.71 21.06 -10.27
C VAL A 318 -9.04 20.30 -10.14
N THR A 319 -9.04 19.02 -10.50
CA THR A 319 -10.22 18.16 -10.31
C THR A 319 -9.89 17.05 -9.34
N LEU A 320 -10.68 16.91 -8.27
CA LEU A 320 -10.48 15.89 -7.24
C LEU A 320 -11.74 15.07 -7.01
N LEU A 321 -11.61 13.76 -7.14
CA LEU A 321 -12.55 12.82 -6.52
C LEU A 321 -12.15 12.65 -5.05
N ALA A 322 -13.04 13.05 -4.14
CA ALA A 322 -12.75 13.05 -2.71
C ALA A 322 -12.36 11.62 -2.22
N PRO A 323 -11.19 11.47 -1.55
CA PRO A 323 -10.74 10.18 -1.09
C PRO A 323 -11.62 9.62 0.04
N GLN A 324 -11.91 8.33 -0.02
CA GLN A 324 -12.78 7.59 0.88
C GLN A 324 -12.01 6.86 1.99
N GLY A 325 -10.69 6.83 1.89
CA GLY A 325 -9.80 6.16 2.85
C GLY A 325 -8.32 6.46 2.60
N ALA A 326 -7.44 5.75 3.29
CA ALA A 326 -6.01 6.01 3.36
C ALA A 326 -5.71 7.46 3.81
N PHE A 327 -4.57 8.00 3.45
CA PHE A 327 -4.20 9.39 3.75
C PHE A 327 -3.62 10.11 2.52
N TYR A 328 -4.20 9.80 1.34
CA TYR A 328 -3.78 10.39 0.06
C TYR A 328 -4.93 11.11 -0.62
N ALA A 329 -4.58 12.15 -1.39
CA ALA A 329 -5.40 12.75 -2.42
C ALA A 329 -4.68 12.61 -3.77
N PHE A 330 -5.45 12.40 -4.85
CA PHE A 330 -4.90 12.17 -6.19
C PHE A 330 -5.64 13.07 -7.21
N PRO A 331 -5.45 14.41 -7.12
CA PRO A 331 -6.07 15.35 -8.04
C PRO A 331 -5.53 15.23 -9.46
N ASP A 332 -6.42 15.40 -10.43
CA ASP A 332 -6.11 15.64 -11.83
C ASP A 332 -5.71 17.12 -12.00
N VAL A 333 -4.55 17.33 -12.58
CA VAL A 333 -3.91 18.63 -12.84
C VAL A 333 -3.59 18.84 -14.33
N SER A 334 -4.15 18.01 -15.18
CA SER A 334 -3.88 18.01 -16.64
C SER A 334 -4.29 19.31 -17.33
N ALA A 335 -5.19 20.08 -16.75
CA ALA A 335 -5.61 21.38 -17.26
C ALA A 335 -4.44 22.37 -17.44
N TYR A 336 -3.33 22.16 -16.74
CA TYR A 336 -2.14 23.02 -16.82
C TYR A 336 -1.16 22.64 -17.94
N GLY A 337 -1.44 21.57 -18.71
CA GLY A 337 -0.66 21.21 -19.90
C GLY A 337 0.75 20.70 -19.65
N LEU A 338 1.10 20.35 -18.39
CA LEU A 338 2.39 19.75 -18.02
C LEU A 338 2.21 18.26 -17.69
N ASP A 339 3.21 17.43 -18.01
CA ASP A 339 3.31 16.10 -17.45
C ASP A 339 3.55 16.16 -15.93
N SER A 340 3.17 15.11 -15.20
CA SER A 340 3.23 15.11 -13.73
C SER A 340 4.66 15.24 -13.19
N MET A 341 5.67 14.74 -13.92
CA MET A 341 7.09 14.87 -13.54
C MET A 341 7.57 16.31 -13.65
N ALA A 342 7.25 16.98 -14.77
CA ALA A 342 7.61 18.37 -14.99
C ALA A 342 6.94 19.27 -13.95
N LEU A 343 5.66 19.05 -13.66
CA LEU A 343 4.95 19.81 -12.64
C LEU A 343 5.56 19.57 -11.24
N CYS A 344 5.79 18.34 -10.84
CA CYS A 344 6.39 18.04 -9.51
C CYS A 344 7.81 18.63 -9.36
N ARG A 345 8.58 18.71 -10.44
CA ARG A 345 9.88 19.38 -10.46
C ARG A 345 9.72 20.88 -10.21
N ARG A 346 8.84 21.56 -10.94
CA ARG A 346 8.55 22.97 -10.73
C ARG A 346 8.08 23.28 -9.32
N LEU A 347 7.13 22.49 -8.80
CA LEU A 347 6.64 22.60 -7.43
C LEU A 347 7.79 22.54 -6.41
N LEU A 348 8.73 21.63 -6.58
CA LEU A 348 9.86 21.48 -5.68
C LEU A 348 10.89 22.63 -5.82
N GLU A 349 11.20 23.02 -7.06
CA GLU A 349 12.27 23.98 -7.36
C GLU A 349 11.83 25.44 -7.13
N GLU A 350 10.61 25.81 -7.56
CA GLU A 350 10.12 27.19 -7.56
C GLU A 350 9.47 27.58 -6.23
N VAL A 351 8.65 26.65 -5.66
CA VAL A 351 7.86 26.96 -4.45
C VAL A 351 8.21 26.08 -3.24
N GLY A 352 9.15 25.15 -3.38
CA GLY A 352 9.58 24.29 -2.29
C GLY A 352 8.52 23.28 -1.84
N LEU A 353 7.61 22.81 -2.73
CA LEU A 353 6.60 21.83 -2.42
C LEU A 353 6.98 20.45 -3.00
N ALA A 354 7.14 19.47 -2.12
CA ALA A 354 7.39 18.07 -2.52
C ALA A 354 6.09 17.25 -2.54
N VAL A 355 5.69 16.80 -3.71
CA VAL A 355 4.56 15.87 -3.99
C VAL A 355 5.04 14.75 -4.90
N VAL A 356 4.21 13.75 -5.19
CA VAL A 356 4.63 12.60 -6.01
C VAL A 356 3.91 12.63 -7.36
N PRO A 357 4.64 12.53 -8.49
CA PRO A 357 4.04 12.55 -9.82
C PRO A 357 3.17 11.32 -10.07
N GLY A 358 2.06 11.54 -10.75
CA GLY A 358 1.06 10.51 -11.01
C GLY A 358 1.53 9.42 -11.96
N VAL A 359 2.47 9.71 -12.85
CA VAL A 359 3.09 8.71 -13.73
C VAL A 359 3.67 7.54 -12.93
N ALA A 360 4.16 7.76 -11.70
CA ALA A 360 4.63 6.70 -10.81
C ALA A 360 3.54 5.70 -10.40
N PHE A 361 2.28 6.08 -10.54
CA PHE A 361 1.10 5.29 -10.21
C PHE A 361 0.28 4.89 -11.44
N GLY A 362 0.80 5.16 -12.64
CA GLY A 362 0.18 4.81 -13.91
C GLY A 362 -0.88 5.79 -14.41
N ASP A 363 -0.91 7.04 -13.92
CA ASP A 363 -1.76 8.11 -14.43
C ASP A 363 -1.03 9.46 -14.40
N ASP A 364 -0.51 9.87 -15.55
CA ASP A 364 0.31 11.09 -15.70
C ASP A 364 -0.50 12.40 -15.62
N ARG A 365 -1.83 12.33 -15.62
CA ARG A 365 -2.71 13.51 -15.44
C ARG A 365 -2.72 14.02 -14.01
N CYS A 366 -2.36 13.18 -13.06
CA CYS A 366 -2.54 13.40 -11.63
C CYS A 366 -1.21 13.64 -10.90
N ILE A 367 -1.33 14.15 -9.68
CA ILE A 367 -0.26 14.15 -8.67
C ILE A 367 -0.79 13.55 -7.36
N ARG A 368 0.08 12.90 -6.57
CA ARG A 368 -0.32 12.39 -5.25
C ARG A 368 0.15 13.33 -4.16
N LEU A 369 -0.79 13.79 -3.33
CA LEU A 369 -0.52 14.48 -2.08
C LEU A 369 -0.86 13.57 -0.89
N SER A 370 -0.15 13.74 0.22
CA SER A 370 -0.39 13.02 1.48
C SER A 370 -0.87 13.99 2.55
N CYS A 371 -1.94 13.62 3.27
CA CYS A 371 -2.35 14.34 4.47
C CYS A 371 -1.72 13.79 5.77
N ALA A 372 -0.68 12.93 5.65
CA ALA A 372 0.14 12.51 6.79
C ALA A 372 1.15 13.63 7.15
N ALA A 373 0.62 14.78 7.54
CA ALA A 373 1.33 15.99 7.94
C ALA A 373 0.45 16.81 8.88
N SER A 374 1.04 17.81 9.56
CA SER A 374 0.24 18.71 10.40
C SER A 374 -0.76 19.53 9.57
N PRO A 375 -1.88 19.97 10.13
CA PRO A 375 -2.81 20.87 9.42
C PRO A 375 -2.13 22.12 8.87
N ALA A 376 -1.20 22.71 9.60
CA ALA A 376 -0.43 23.88 9.14
C ALA A 376 0.43 23.54 7.90
N THR A 377 1.07 22.37 7.87
CA THR A 377 1.83 21.91 6.70
C THR A 377 0.94 21.66 5.49
N ILE A 378 -0.28 21.17 5.71
CA ILE A 378 -1.27 20.95 4.63
C ILE A 378 -1.67 22.30 4.02
N VAL A 379 -1.99 23.28 4.85
CA VAL A 379 -2.36 24.63 4.39
C VAL A 379 -1.21 25.28 3.63
N ASP A 380 0.00 25.30 4.17
CA ASP A 380 1.20 25.81 3.49
C ASP A 380 1.44 25.11 2.13
N GLY A 381 1.24 23.78 2.09
CA GLY A 381 1.36 23.03 0.85
C GLY A 381 0.32 23.39 -0.21
N LEU A 382 -0.93 23.65 0.21
CA LEU A 382 -2.01 24.08 -0.68
C LEU A 382 -1.73 25.50 -1.24
N GLU A 383 -1.29 26.43 -0.40
CA GLU A 383 -0.92 27.79 -0.82
C GLU A 383 0.25 27.79 -1.82
N ARG A 384 1.27 26.93 -1.59
CA ARG A 384 2.40 26.77 -2.53
C ARG A 384 1.94 26.15 -3.84
N LEU A 385 1.04 25.14 -3.80
CA LEU A 385 0.47 24.53 -4.98
C LEU A 385 -0.29 25.56 -5.82
N GLU A 386 -1.22 26.28 -5.21
CA GLU A 386 -2.02 27.30 -5.87
C GLU A 386 -1.16 28.39 -6.51
N ARG A 387 -0.17 28.90 -5.77
CA ARG A 387 0.77 29.93 -6.28
C ARG A 387 1.56 29.43 -7.49
N CYS A 388 2.04 28.21 -7.50
CA CYS A 388 2.75 27.64 -8.66
C CYS A 388 1.81 27.46 -9.84
N LEU A 389 0.62 26.89 -9.61
CA LEU A 389 -0.35 26.65 -10.68
C LEU A 389 -0.89 27.96 -11.30
N ALA A 390 -1.07 29.02 -10.51
CA ALA A 390 -1.47 30.35 -11.00
C ALA A 390 -0.40 31.01 -11.88
N SER A 391 0.85 30.53 -11.89
CA SER A 391 1.94 31.03 -12.74
C SER A 391 2.07 30.28 -14.07
N LEU A 392 1.26 29.24 -14.28
CA LEU A 392 1.23 28.44 -15.50
C LEU A 392 0.20 28.96 -16.50
#